data_12d0e09fe971b33953cb5c65ecf58853
#
_entry.id   12d0e09fe971b33953cb5c65ecf58853
#
_cell.length_a   1.000
_cell.length_b   1.000
_cell.length_c   1.000
_cell.angle_alpha   90.00
_cell.angle_beta   90.00
_cell.angle_gamma   90.00
#
_symmetry.space_group_name_H-M   'P 1'
#
loop_
_entity.id
_entity.type
_entity.pdbx_description
1 polymer ?
#
loop_
_entity_poly.entity_id
_entity_poly.type
_entity_poly.pdbx_seq_one_letter_code
_entity_poly.pdbx_strand_id
1 'polypeptide(L)'
;MKHMNVIWCIALVAVVLCMIYLEKKNPAVTAGSFRTTLFETDESDAVGQSNLNTSGNISSAGVNESEYSGQLNSEDVQESEVGYQDKQQTNIRVLLCTSQYTSKVHSKVSLTSESAFKLTAGDSVYTFSPGDVVDIDAQSTYLAAGQAVISIDHDTDARLTVISIQRSCGHPSYRGKLIITRRGDSVSIVNELPLEEYLYGVVPSEMPASYDIEALKAQAVCARCFAYTTLNSTKFADYGADLDDSTASQVYMNQPEDIKANQAVDDTKDRLLYYGDEIARTYFYSTSCGVTSDVEDVWGAGITKYGAESMKNETDTKNADENTNGTKSTRYDDRGYNNSEDDGYLIPVFIQLRDNSDEAVTTLAAQSADLSKEWQFRDFIDMSDTSAYYEHANAWFRWQVYVPCNNLLYSIANVDSAYKTGQVNGTLTGIEVGERGTSGIVKSLNIYSTNGTMTIYGEYSIRKVLNISGQTIICVDGTEVTNQTMLPSAYFYIETANQGWVLHGGGFGHGVGLSQNGAEAMSEDGLNYEEILAYFYPNTQLERVHGSD
;
A
#
# COMPACT_ATOMS: atom_id res chain seq x y z
N MET A 1 -30.95 -2.77 29.42
CA MET A 1 -29.78 -2.15 28.78
C MET A 1 -28.56 -1.92 29.68
N LYS A 2 -28.69 -1.63 30.99
CA LYS A 2 -27.51 -1.45 31.87
C LYS A 2 -26.75 -2.76 32.23
N HIS A 3 -27.38 -3.92 32.20
CA HIS A 3 -26.72 -5.21 32.51
C HIS A 3 -25.97 -5.82 31.32
N MET A 4 -26.30 -5.44 30.11
CA MET A 4 -25.63 -5.95 28.88
C MET A 4 -24.25 -5.34 28.68
N ASN A 5 -24.07 -4.07 29.06
CA ASN A 5 -22.76 -3.39 28.95
C ASN A 5 -21.72 -3.90 29.97
N VAL A 6 -22.17 -4.37 31.14
CA VAL A 6 -21.25 -4.91 32.16
C VAL A 6 -20.72 -6.30 31.77
N ILE A 7 -21.53 -7.12 31.08
CA ILE A 7 -21.10 -8.45 30.59
C ILE A 7 -20.07 -8.29 29.47
N TRP A 8 -20.24 -7.32 28.59
CA TRP A 8 -19.25 -7.02 27.53
C TRP A 8 -17.92 -6.50 28.07
N CYS A 9 -17.94 -5.65 29.10
CA CYS A 9 -16.71 -5.17 29.75
C CYS A 9 -15.96 -6.31 30.46
N ILE A 10 -16.68 -7.25 31.10
CA ILE A 10 -16.05 -8.39 31.77
C ILE A 10 -15.46 -9.38 30.77
N ALA A 11 -16.12 -9.59 29.62
CA ALA A 11 -15.59 -10.44 28.55
C ALA A 11 -14.31 -9.82 27.92
N LEU A 12 -14.29 -8.51 27.72
CA LEU A 12 -13.10 -7.81 27.18
C LEU A 12 -11.91 -7.90 28.14
N VAL A 13 -12.14 -7.73 29.44
CA VAL A 13 -11.09 -7.86 30.48
C VAL A 13 -10.55 -9.28 30.56
N ALA A 14 -11.41 -10.30 30.41
CA ALA A 14 -10.99 -11.70 30.40
C ALA A 14 -10.11 -12.05 29.18
N VAL A 15 -10.41 -11.50 28.01
CA VAL A 15 -9.61 -11.68 26.80
C VAL A 15 -8.24 -11.02 26.94
N VAL A 16 -8.18 -9.81 27.48
CA VAL A 16 -6.91 -9.08 27.72
C VAL A 16 -6.03 -9.82 28.74
N LEU A 17 -6.64 -10.36 29.83
CA LEU A 17 -5.90 -11.14 30.82
C LEU A 17 -5.40 -12.49 30.27
N CYS A 18 -6.14 -13.10 29.34
CA CYS A 18 -5.72 -14.33 28.67
C CYS A 18 -4.53 -14.08 27.74
N MET A 19 -4.52 -12.96 27.01
CA MET A 19 -3.40 -12.55 26.15
C MET A 19 -2.13 -12.27 26.98
N ILE A 20 -2.23 -11.53 28.09
CA ILE A 20 -1.10 -11.27 29.00
C ILE A 20 -0.56 -12.56 29.63
N TYR A 21 -1.41 -13.55 29.88
CA TYR A 21 -0.99 -14.86 30.40
C TYR A 21 -0.23 -15.69 29.37
N LEU A 22 -0.63 -15.60 28.09
CA LEU A 22 0.04 -16.30 26.98
C LEU A 22 1.40 -15.66 26.64
N GLU A 23 1.53 -14.34 26.66
CA GLU A 23 2.82 -13.64 26.50
C GLU A 23 3.86 -14.01 27.57
N LYS A 24 3.43 -14.23 28.81
CA LYS A 24 4.33 -14.64 29.90
C LYS A 24 4.84 -16.09 29.79
N LYS A 25 4.20 -16.93 28.99
CA LYS A 25 4.57 -18.35 28.84
C LYS A 25 5.48 -18.66 27.67
N ASN A 26 5.67 -17.74 26.71
CA ASN A 26 6.48 -18.01 25.53
C ASN A 26 7.31 -16.75 25.11
N PRO A 27 8.50 -16.54 25.70
CA PRO A 27 9.32 -15.34 25.41
C PRO A 27 10.13 -15.41 24.09
N ALA A 28 9.87 -16.34 23.18
CA ALA A 28 10.71 -16.61 22.02
C ALA A 28 10.02 -16.42 20.66
N VAL A 29 8.99 -15.58 20.56
CA VAL A 29 8.40 -15.23 19.25
C VAL A 29 8.29 -13.70 19.16
N THR A 30 9.37 -13.06 18.75
CA THR A 30 9.38 -11.67 18.34
C THR A 30 9.90 -11.57 16.92
N ALA A 31 9.00 -11.61 15.95
CA ALA A 31 9.12 -10.94 14.65
C ALA A 31 7.75 -11.01 13.96
N GLY A 32 7.11 -9.89 13.74
CA GLY A 32 6.03 -9.74 12.76
C GLY A 32 4.58 -9.84 13.27
N SER A 33 4.24 -9.34 14.44
CA SER A 33 2.84 -9.17 14.82
C SER A 33 2.51 -7.69 15.04
N PHE A 34 1.47 -7.22 14.41
CA PHE A 34 0.83 -5.93 14.67
C PHE A 34 0.56 -5.77 16.17
N ARG A 35 1.32 -4.91 16.84
CA ARG A 35 1.07 -4.55 18.23
C ARG A 35 -0.01 -3.48 18.32
N THR A 36 -1.14 -3.86 18.85
CA THR A 36 -2.06 -2.90 19.47
C THR A 36 -1.51 -2.57 20.85
N THR A 37 -0.87 -1.41 21.01
CA THR A 37 -0.44 -0.91 22.33
C THR A 37 -1.59 -0.17 22.98
N LEU A 38 -2.10 -0.72 24.08
CA LEU A 38 -2.88 0.00 25.09
C LEU A 38 -1.91 0.64 26.08
N PHE A 39 -2.08 1.94 26.34
CA PHE A 39 -1.32 2.74 27.28
C PHE A 39 -1.49 2.25 28.72
N GLU A 40 -0.40 2.15 29.47
CA GLU A 40 -0.37 2.34 30.92
C GLU A 40 0.64 3.43 31.24
N THR A 41 0.13 4.47 31.92
CA THR A 41 0.91 5.46 32.65
C THR A 41 1.22 4.88 34.04
N ASP A 42 2.47 4.90 34.45
CA ASP A 42 2.80 5.01 35.88
C ASP A 42 4.14 5.71 36.08
N GLU A 43 4.05 6.75 36.92
CA GLU A 43 5.17 7.45 37.54
C GLU A 43 5.82 6.60 38.64
N SER A 44 7.11 6.68 38.78
CA SER A 44 7.82 7.14 40.01
C SER A 44 9.20 6.51 40.19
N ASP A 45 10.10 7.41 40.46
CA ASP A 45 11.20 7.41 41.43
C ASP A 45 12.47 6.57 41.24
N ALA A 46 13.50 7.34 40.94
CA ALA A 46 14.64 7.71 41.78
C ALA A 46 15.89 6.80 41.91
N VAL A 47 17.00 7.45 41.58
CA VAL A 47 18.32 7.41 42.24
C VAL A 47 19.25 6.20 42.00
N GLY A 48 20.42 6.54 41.44
CA GLY A 48 21.62 5.70 41.50
C GLY A 48 22.77 6.20 40.63
N GLN A 49 23.53 7.17 41.17
CA GLN A 49 24.83 7.59 40.61
C GLN A 49 25.87 6.47 40.71
N SER A 50 26.70 6.31 39.70
CA SER A 50 28.13 6.05 39.93
C SER A 50 28.98 6.50 38.73
N ASN A 51 29.87 7.40 39.02
CA ASN A 51 30.97 7.90 38.20
C ASN A 51 31.97 6.79 37.86
N LEU A 52 32.58 6.88 36.68
CA LEU A 52 34.03 6.62 36.54
C LEU A 52 34.57 7.37 35.31
N ASN A 53 35.41 8.36 35.63
CA ASN A 53 36.33 9.06 34.74
C ASN A 53 37.42 8.10 34.25
N THR A 54 37.82 8.22 32.99
CA THR A 54 39.24 8.14 32.62
C THR A 54 39.53 9.03 31.43
N SER A 55 40.32 10.03 31.67
CA SER A 55 40.95 10.94 30.72
C SER A 55 42.13 10.28 30.03
N GLY A 56 42.32 10.54 28.77
CA GLY A 56 43.51 10.21 28.00
C GLY A 56 43.78 11.26 26.92
N ASN A 57 44.56 12.25 27.24
CA ASN A 57 45.18 13.20 26.32
C ASN A 57 46.17 12.49 25.38
N ILE A 58 46.15 12.80 24.09
CA ILE A 58 47.36 12.81 23.26
C ILE A 58 47.32 14.00 22.29
N SER A 59 48.44 14.66 22.28
CA SER A 59 48.83 15.96 21.76
C SER A 59 48.89 16.09 20.25
N SER A 60 48.73 17.34 19.88
CA SER A 60 49.07 18.10 18.67
C SER A 60 50.41 17.75 18.02
N ALA A 61 50.43 17.71 16.67
CA ALA A 61 51.61 18.08 15.88
C ALA A 61 51.15 18.92 14.67
N GLY A 62 51.58 20.14 14.63
CA GLY A 62 51.40 21.08 13.55
C GLY A 62 52.36 20.82 12.38
N VAL A 63 51.99 21.21 11.18
CA VAL A 63 52.91 21.48 10.05
C VAL A 63 52.44 22.72 9.28
N ASN A 64 53.37 23.57 9.05
CA ASN A 64 53.49 24.88 8.51
C ASN A 64 52.73 25.25 7.23
N GLU A 65 52.31 26.50 7.22
CA GLU A 65 52.07 27.37 6.06
C GLU A 65 53.33 27.54 5.21
N SER A 66 53.19 27.57 3.88
CA SER A 66 54.12 28.26 2.99
C SER A 66 53.32 29.01 1.93
N GLU A 67 53.54 30.32 1.95
CA GLU A 67 53.09 31.35 1.02
C GLU A 67 53.41 31.01 -0.42
N TYR A 68 52.49 31.30 -1.31
CA TYR A 68 52.79 31.67 -2.70
C TYR A 68 51.92 32.85 -3.14
N SER A 69 52.56 34.02 -3.17
CA SER A 69 52.01 35.23 -3.76
C SER A 69 52.17 35.19 -5.29
N GLY A 70 51.07 35.30 -6.00
CA GLY A 70 51.06 35.54 -7.45
C GLY A 70 49.96 36.51 -7.81
N GLN A 71 50.30 37.75 -8.09
CA GLN A 71 49.44 38.77 -8.69
C GLN A 71 48.99 38.28 -10.07
N LEU A 72 47.69 38.32 -10.34
CA LEU A 72 47.15 38.36 -11.69
C LEU A 72 45.99 39.36 -11.77
N ASN A 73 46.04 40.11 -12.85
CA ASN A 73 45.31 41.31 -13.22
C ASN A 73 43.79 41.12 -13.24
N SER A 74 43.12 42.20 -12.84
CA SER A 74 41.69 42.44 -13.10
C SER A 74 41.42 42.59 -14.59
N GLU A 75 40.68 41.67 -15.18
CA GLU A 75 39.90 41.92 -16.39
C GLU A 75 38.46 41.48 -16.10
N ASP A 76 37.52 42.36 -16.47
CA ASP A 76 36.10 42.29 -16.29
C ASP A 76 35.51 40.95 -16.77
N VAL A 77 35.05 40.12 -15.83
CA VAL A 77 34.06 39.07 -16.11
C VAL A 77 32.74 39.56 -15.54
N GLN A 78 31.87 40.07 -16.40
CA GLN A 78 30.45 40.19 -16.07
C GLN A 78 29.94 38.77 -15.72
N GLU A 79 29.77 38.48 -14.44
CA GLU A 79 28.91 37.41 -14.00
C GLU A 79 27.49 37.74 -14.45
N SER A 80 27.06 37.08 -15.52
CA SER A 80 25.64 36.92 -15.79
C SER A 80 25.10 36.10 -14.62
N GLU A 81 24.33 36.73 -13.73
CA GLU A 81 23.40 36.06 -12.83
C GLU A 81 22.47 35.22 -13.72
N VAL A 82 22.85 33.97 -13.98
CA VAL A 82 21.90 32.92 -14.36
C VAL A 82 21.06 32.70 -13.13
N GLY A 83 19.91 33.34 -13.10
CA GLY A 83 18.91 33.14 -12.07
C GLY A 83 18.69 31.63 -11.92
N TYR A 84 19.05 31.11 -10.77
CA TYR A 84 18.66 29.79 -10.32
C TYR A 84 17.14 29.80 -10.34
N GLN A 85 16.55 29.26 -11.41
CA GLN A 85 15.12 28.95 -11.43
C GLN A 85 14.94 27.89 -10.36
N ASP A 86 14.28 28.27 -9.27
CA ASP A 86 13.86 27.40 -8.20
C ASP A 86 13.14 26.21 -8.85
N LYS A 87 13.75 25.00 -8.82
CA LYS A 87 13.16 23.80 -9.40
C LYS A 87 11.81 23.63 -8.77
N GLN A 88 10.74 23.75 -9.51
CA GLN A 88 9.38 23.70 -9.01
C GLN A 88 9.16 22.32 -8.38
N GLN A 89 9.10 22.28 -7.05
CA GLN A 89 8.90 21.07 -6.27
C GLN A 89 7.55 20.43 -6.66
N THR A 90 7.57 19.15 -7.03
CA THR A 90 6.35 18.44 -7.39
C THR A 90 5.48 18.24 -6.14
N ASN A 91 4.27 18.79 -6.16
CA ASN A 91 3.29 18.60 -5.10
C ASN A 91 2.31 17.48 -5.46
N ILE A 92 1.79 16.81 -4.43
CA ILE A 92 0.74 15.81 -4.51
C ILE A 92 -0.44 16.20 -3.61
N ARG A 93 -1.65 15.81 -3.99
CA ARG A 93 -2.89 16.05 -3.28
C ARG A 93 -3.55 14.75 -2.89
N VAL A 94 -3.65 14.51 -1.58
CA VAL A 94 -4.14 13.26 -0.99
C VAL A 94 -5.50 13.48 -0.36
N LEU A 95 -6.52 12.78 -0.83
CA LEU A 95 -7.86 12.78 -0.24
C LEU A 95 -7.87 11.92 1.02
N LEU A 96 -8.17 12.53 2.17
CA LEU A 96 -8.19 11.85 3.45
C LEU A 96 -9.57 11.24 3.73
N CYS A 97 -9.60 9.93 3.87
CA CYS A 97 -10.80 9.15 4.18
C CYS A 97 -11.12 9.17 5.69
N THR A 98 -12.35 8.80 6.06
CA THR A 98 -12.76 8.59 7.45
C THR A 98 -11.93 7.52 8.15
N SER A 99 -12.02 7.41 9.48
CA SER A 99 -11.19 6.52 10.32
C SER A 99 -11.09 5.08 9.84
N GLN A 100 -12.12 4.54 9.22
CA GLN A 100 -12.16 3.16 8.71
C GLN A 100 -12.08 3.10 7.19
N TYR A 101 -11.66 4.17 6.52
CA TYR A 101 -11.59 4.30 5.05
C TYR A 101 -12.95 4.05 4.34
N THR A 102 -14.06 4.14 5.07
CA THR A 102 -15.41 3.82 4.55
C THR A 102 -16.05 4.96 3.78
N SER A 103 -15.57 6.18 3.95
CA SER A 103 -16.12 7.39 3.29
C SER A 103 -15.02 8.38 2.95
N LYS A 104 -15.19 9.06 1.83
CA LYS A 104 -14.38 10.20 1.34
C LYS A 104 -14.89 11.56 1.83
N VAL A 105 -16.01 11.57 2.56
CA VAL A 105 -16.59 12.78 3.15
C VAL A 105 -16.82 12.58 4.64
N HIS A 106 -16.69 13.67 5.38
CA HIS A 106 -16.77 13.73 6.84
C HIS A 106 -17.97 14.61 7.23
N SER A 107 -18.67 14.23 8.29
CA SER A 107 -19.71 15.10 8.87
C SER A 107 -19.11 16.36 9.49
N LYS A 108 -17.90 16.23 10.06
CA LYS A 108 -17.11 17.30 10.67
C LYS A 108 -15.62 16.92 10.65
N VAL A 109 -14.76 17.90 10.44
CA VAL A 109 -13.32 17.81 10.63
C VAL A 109 -12.94 18.62 11.86
N SER A 110 -12.20 18.00 12.79
CA SER A 110 -11.61 18.66 13.95
C SER A 110 -10.09 18.53 13.84
N LEU A 111 -9.38 19.64 13.94
CA LEU A 111 -7.92 19.66 13.81
C LEU A 111 -7.26 20.59 14.82
N THR A 112 -5.98 20.36 15.08
CA THR A 112 -5.13 21.15 15.95
C THR A 112 -3.70 21.13 15.44
N SER A 113 -2.81 21.89 16.08
CA SER A 113 -1.35 21.82 15.86
C SER A 113 -0.62 22.21 17.14
N GLU A 114 0.59 21.68 17.33
CA GLU A 114 1.52 22.12 18.38
C GLU A 114 2.21 23.45 18.03
N SER A 115 2.10 23.91 16.79
CA SER A 115 2.55 25.22 16.31
C SER A 115 1.37 26.14 16.00
N ALA A 116 1.60 27.44 15.96
CA ALA A 116 0.59 28.40 15.51
C ALA A 116 0.25 28.14 14.03
N PHE A 117 -1.02 28.22 13.68
CA PHE A 117 -1.48 27.93 12.33
C PHE A 117 -2.53 28.94 11.85
N LYS A 118 -2.76 28.94 10.54
CA LYS A 118 -3.70 29.85 9.89
C LYS A 118 -4.78 29.07 9.15
N LEU A 119 -5.98 29.65 9.13
CA LEU A 119 -7.09 29.23 8.27
C LEU A 119 -7.42 30.39 7.35
N THR A 120 -7.32 30.16 6.05
CA THR A 120 -7.70 31.11 5.00
C THR A 120 -9.02 30.68 4.39
N ALA A 121 -10.01 31.57 4.42
CA ALA A 121 -11.37 31.38 3.91
C ALA A 121 -11.77 32.56 3.02
N GLY A 122 -11.69 32.43 1.70
CA GLY A 122 -11.77 33.55 0.77
C GLY A 122 -10.69 34.60 1.10
N ASP A 123 -11.09 35.84 1.31
CA ASP A 123 -10.18 36.96 1.66
C ASP A 123 -9.90 37.07 3.17
N SER A 124 -10.50 36.22 3.98
CA SER A 124 -10.35 36.25 5.45
C SER A 124 -9.28 35.28 5.92
N VAL A 125 -8.41 35.73 6.84
CA VAL A 125 -7.39 34.93 7.49
C VAL A 125 -7.63 34.91 9.00
N TYR A 126 -7.71 33.72 9.56
CA TYR A 126 -7.84 33.46 11.00
C TYR A 126 -6.56 32.83 11.50
N THR A 127 -6.06 33.31 12.65
CA THR A 127 -4.84 32.78 13.27
C THR A 127 -5.20 32.07 14.57
N PHE A 128 -4.58 30.91 14.79
CA PHE A 128 -4.79 30.05 15.95
C PHE A 128 -3.45 29.85 16.68
N SER A 129 -3.52 29.78 17.99
CA SER A 129 -2.38 29.51 18.86
C SER A 129 -2.08 27.99 18.90
N PRO A 130 -0.85 27.61 19.30
CA PRO A 130 -0.54 26.20 19.57
C PRO A 130 -1.57 25.57 20.52
N GLY A 131 -2.10 24.41 20.15
CA GLY A 131 -3.09 23.67 20.94
C GLY A 131 -4.55 24.10 20.72
N ASP A 132 -4.82 25.20 20.01
CA ASP A 132 -6.20 25.55 19.64
C ASP A 132 -6.81 24.47 18.77
N VAL A 133 -8.11 24.18 19.00
CA VAL A 133 -8.87 23.23 18.20
C VAL A 133 -9.84 23.98 17.29
N VAL A 134 -9.84 23.62 16.02
CA VAL A 134 -10.79 24.13 15.02
C VAL A 134 -11.71 23.04 14.55
N ASP A 135 -13.01 23.29 14.67
CA ASP A 135 -14.09 22.43 14.17
C ASP A 135 -14.67 23.02 12.89
N ILE A 136 -14.73 22.23 11.83
CA ILE A 136 -15.25 22.63 10.51
C ILE A 136 -16.24 21.57 10.02
N ASP A 137 -17.49 21.97 9.86
CA ASP A 137 -18.57 21.21 9.22
C ASP A 137 -19.13 21.97 8.01
N ALA A 138 -20.11 21.40 7.34
CA ALA A 138 -20.71 22.02 6.14
C ALA A 138 -21.40 23.37 6.40
N GLN A 139 -21.80 23.65 7.65
CA GLN A 139 -22.46 24.89 8.08
C GLN A 139 -21.47 25.93 8.61
N SER A 140 -20.20 25.57 8.75
CA SER A 140 -19.16 26.48 9.25
C SER A 140 -19.04 27.74 8.38
N THR A 141 -18.91 28.88 9.04
CA THR A 141 -18.70 30.18 8.38
C THR A 141 -17.39 30.24 7.62
N TYR A 142 -16.39 29.43 8.01
CA TYR A 142 -15.14 29.27 7.26
C TYR A 142 -15.33 28.70 5.85
N LEU A 143 -16.45 28.04 5.59
CA LEU A 143 -16.79 27.51 4.27
C LEU A 143 -17.81 28.37 3.51
N ALA A 144 -17.96 29.66 3.86
CA ALA A 144 -18.87 30.58 3.15
C ALA A 144 -18.53 30.70 1.65
N ALA A 145 -17.22 30.67 1.30
CA ALA A 145 -16.72 30.62 -0.08
C ALA A 145 -16.62 29.18 -0.66
N GLY A 146 -17.13 28.17 0.05
CA GLY A 146 -17.10 26.76 -0.34
C GLY A 146 -15.85 25.99 0.10
N GLN A 147 -14.75 26.67 0.40
CA GLN A 147 -13.44 26.07 0.74
C GLN A 147 -12.71 26.88 1.80
N ALA A 148 -11.93 26.20 2.63
CA ALA A 148 -10.96 26.77 3.55
C ALA A 148 -9.61 26.04 3.42
N VAL A 149 -8.51 26.78 3.56
CA VAL A 149 -7.13 26.24 3.54
C VAL A 149 -6.49 26.46 4.90
N ILE A 150 -6.00 25.40 5.50
CA ILE A 150 -5.26 25.43 6.78
C ILE A 150 -3.79 25.19 6.49
N SER A 151 -2.92 26.04 7.02
CA SER A 151 -1.47 25.97 6.82
C SER A 151 -0.70 26.44 8.06
N ILE A 152 0.56 26.02 8.15
CA ILE A 152 1.53 26.50 9.11
C ILE A 152 2.60 27.27 8.35
N ASP A 153 2.91 28.49 8.81
CA ASP A 153 3.94 29.31 8.16
C ASP A 153 5.33 28.94 8.66
N HIS A 154 6.27 28.76 7.76
CA HIS A 154 7.72 28.76 7.98
C HIS A 154 8.31 27.74 8.97
N ASP A 155 7.55 26.72 9.36
CA ASP A 155 8.06 25.64 10.19
C ASP A 155 7.93 24.31 9.46
N THR A 156 9.05 23.79 8.94
CA THR A 156 9.11 22.55 8.16
C THR A 156 8.82 21.31 9.01
N ASP A 157 8.98 21.39 10.33
CA ASP A 157 8.74 20.28 11.25
C ASP A 157 7.35 20.31 11.88
N ALA A 158 6.61 21.40 11.70
CA ALA A 158 5.27 21.52 12.22
C ALA A 158 4.27 20.64 11.47
N ARG A 159 3.27 20.17 12.20
CA ARG A 159 2.22 19.25 11.69
C ARG A 159 0.83 19.75 12.05
N LEU A 160 -0.11 19.47 11.15
CA LEU A 160 -1.54 19.64 11.37
C LEU A 160 -2.14 18.29 11.78
N THR A 161 -2.57 18.13 13.01
CA THR A 161 -3.16 16.89 13.53
C THR A 161 -4.67 16.89 13.33
N VAL A 162 -5.19 15.91 12.60
CA VAL A 162 -6.64 15.76 12.36
C VAL A 162 -7.23 14.83 13.41
N ILE A 163 -7.69 15.39 14.53
CA ILE A 163 -8.22 14.67 15.70
C ILE A 163 -9.56 13.97 15.44
N SER A 164 -10.28 14.32 14.38
CA SER A 164 -11.51 13.62 13.95
C SER A 164 -11.24 12.34 13.15
N ILE A 165 -9.99 12.05 12.80
CA ILE A 165 -9.56 10.81 12.12
C ILE A 165 -8.74 9.97 13.11
N GLN A 166 -8.99 8.66 13.11
CA GLN A 166 -8.24 7.66 13.89
C GLN A 166 -7.56 6.69 12.93
N ARG A 167 -6.25 6.48 13.08
CA ARG A 167 -5.42 5.52 12.37
C ARG A 167 -4.71 4.61 13.39
N SER A 168 -3.90 3.66 12.94
CA SER A 168 -3.11 2.82 13.84
C SER A 168 -2.12 3.62 14.69
N CYS A 169 -1.62 4.75 14.16
CA CYS A 169 -0.76 5.69 14.88
C CYS A 169 -1.50 6.60 15.87
N GLY A 170 -2.81 6.47 16.04
CA GLY A 170 -3.63 7.43 16.78
C GLY A 170 -4.27 8.48 15.85
N HIS A 171 -4.19 9.75 16.21
CA HIS A 171 -4.63 10.84 15.35
C HIS A 171 -3.50 11.22 14.38
N PRO A 172 -3.70 11.10 13.05
CA PRO A 172 -2.65 11.37 12.08
C PRO A 172 -2.30 12.87 12.03
N SER A 173 -1.00 13.14 11.87
CA SER A 173 -0.43 14.49 11.81
C SER A 173 0.26 14.72 10.48
N TYR A 174 -0.17 15.72 9.73
CA TYR A 174 0.18 15.94 8.34
C TYR A 174 1.13 17.12 8.14
N ARG A 175 2.10 16.96 7.24
CA ARG A 175 2.90 18.05 6.65
C ARG A 175 2.07 18.84 5.65
N GLY A 176 2.59 19.97 5.18
CA GLY A 176 1.98 20.77 4.14
C GLY A 176 0.72 21.50 4.60
N LYS A 177 -0.30 21.53 3.76
CA LYS A 177 -1.56 22.22 4.05
C LYS A 177 -2.76 21.28 3.91
N LEU A 178 -3.83 21.58 4.64
CA LEU A 178 -5.10 20.89 4.57
C LEU A 178 -6.14 21.77 3.88
N ILE A 179 -6.81 21.24 2.87
CA ILE A 179 -7.84 21.90 2.10
C ILE A 179 -9.18 21.26 2.44
N ILE A 180 -10.06 21.99 3.06
CA ILE A 180 -11.40 21.53 3.44
C ILE A 180 -12.43 22.15 2.51
N THR A 181 -13.21 21.30 1.84
CA THR A 181 -14.21 21.73 0.84
C THR A 181 -15.60 21.23 1.24
N ARG A 182 -16.61 22.10 1.13
CA ARG A 182 -18.01 21.72 1.36
C ARG A 182 -18.50 20.72 0.30
N ARG A 183 -19.21 19.68 0.77
CA ARG A 183 -19.79 18.60 -0.05
C ARG A 183 -21.24 18.34 0.38
N GLY A 184 -22.16 19.21 -0.03
CA GLY A 184 -23.53 19.17 0.48
C GLY A 184 -23.57 19.41 1.99
N ASP A 185 -24.10 18.46 2.76
CA ASP A 185 -24.17 18.49 4.24
C ASP A 185 -22.92 17.92 4.93
N SER A 186 -21.87 17.64 4.16
CA SER A 186 -20.58 17.07 4.61
C SER A 186 -19.42 17.92 4.10
N VAL A 187 -18.20 17.54 4.45
CA VAL A 187 -16.95 18.14 3.97
C VAL A 187 -15.99 17.08 3.49
N SER A 188 -15.16 17.39 2.49
CA SER A 188 -13.98 16.62 2.12
C SER A 188 -12.74 17.33 2.63
N ILE A 189 -11.67 16.56 2.88
CA ILE A 189 -10.36 17.06 3.31
C ILE A 189 -9.28 16.50 2.39
N VAL A 190 -8.44 17.37 1.86
CA VAL A 190 -7.29 17.04 0.99
C VAL A 190 -6.03 17.59 1.64
N ASN A 191 -5.02 16.77 1.76
CA ASN A 191 -3.69 17.17 2.17
C ASN A 191 -2.85 17.47 0.91
N GLU A 192 -2.31 18.68 0.79
CA GLU A 192 -1.42 19.08 -0.30
C GLU A 192 -0.04 19.37 0.26
N LEU A 193 0.99 18.67 -0.26
CA LEU A 193 2.36 18.74 0.20
C LEU A 193 3.33 18.33 -0.92
N PRO A 194 4.66 18.59 -0.74
CA PRO A 194 5.68 18.03 -1.61
C PRO A 194 5.63 16.51 -1.68
N LEU A 195 5.84 15.93 -2.87
CA LEU A 195 5.75 14.48 -3.08
C LEU A 195 6.75 13.70 -2.20
N GLU A 196 7.98 14.18 -2.03
CA GLU A 196 8.97 13.52 -1.16
C GLU A 196 8.52 13.51 0.31
N GLU A 197 7.91 14.58 0.79
CA GLU A 197 7.35 14.64 2.16
C GLU A 197 6.11 13.72 2.33
N TYR A 198 5.34 13.50 1.28
CA TYR A 198 4.27 12.51 1.26
C TYR A 198 4.82 11.10 1.48
N LEU A 199 5.95 10.76 0.86
CA LEU A 199 6.57 9.44 1.00
C LEU A 199 7.03 9.14 2.44
N TYR A 200 7.36 10.14 3.26
CA TYR A 200 7.67 9.94 4.68
C TYR A 200 6.48 9.35 5.48
N GLY A 201 5.26 9.63 5.05
CA GLY A 201 4.05 9.04 5.64
C GLY A 201 3.59 7.75 4.97
N VAL A 202 4.02 7.49 3.73
CA VAL A 202 3.67 6.27 2.98
C VAL A 202 4.57 5.10 3.35
N VAL A 203 5.90 5.28 3.25
CA VAL A 203 6.86 4.16 3.43
C VAL A 203 6.64 3.43 4.76
N PRO A 204 6.59 4.09 5.93
CA PRO A 204 6.36 3.38 7.20
C PRO A 204 4.92 2.86 7.36
N SER A 205 3.97 3.36 6.56
CA SER A 205 2.57 2.89 6.58
C SER A 205 2.35 1.65 5.72
N GLU A 206 3.18 1.44 4.71
CA GLU A 206 3.13 0.29 3.80
C GLU A 206 4.09 -0.83 4.22
N MET A 207 5.29 -0.51 4.68
CA MET A 207 6.34 -1.46 5.05
C MET A 207 6.82 -1.19 6.49
N PRO A 208 7.00 -2.21 7.35
CA PRO A 208 7.52 -2.00 8.69
C PRO A 208 8.87 -1.26 8.67
N ALA A 209 9.00 -0.17 9.42
CA ALA A 209 10.24 0.61 9.49
C ALA A 209 11.42 -0.17 10.11
N SER A 210 11.15 -1.32 10.75
CA SER A 210 12.17 -2.26 11.21
C SER A 210 12.91 -2.99 10.10
N TYR A 211 12.33 -3.06 8.89
CA TYR A 211 12.93 -3.74 7.74
C TYR A 211 14.28 -3.12 7.37
N ASP A 212 15.12 -3.86 6.64
CA ASP A 212 16.41 -3.39 6.20
C ASP A 212 16.29 -2.11 5.35
N ILE A 213 17.34 -1.29 5.38
CA ILE A 213 17.34 0.01 4.68
C ILE A 213 17.21 -0.16 3.16
N GLU A 214 17.74 -1.25 2.58
CA GLU A 214 17.67 -1.49 1.14
C GLU A 214 16.25 -1.92 0.73
N ALA A 215 15.52 -2.68 1.56
CA ALA A 215 14.11 -2.96 1.34
C ALA A 215 13.25 -1.68 1.43
N LEU A 216 13.50 -0.82 2.42
CA LEU A 216 12.82 0.47 2.56
C LEU A 216 13.12 1.41 1.38
N LYS A 217 14.35 1.42 0.84
CA LYS A 217 14.72 2.16 -0.38
C LYS A 217 13.96 1.66 -1.61
N ALA A 218 13.88 0.34 -1.79
CA ALA A 218 13.10 -0.25 -2.87
C ALA A 218 11.62 0.14 -2.77
N GLN A 219 11.04 0.07 -1.56
CA GLN A 219 9.66 0.53 -1.30
C GLN A 219 9.48 2.03 -1.58
N ALA A 220 10.46 2.88 -1.21
CA ALA A 220 10.39 4.32 -1.46
C ALA A 220 10.38 4.64 -2.96
N VAL A 221 11.20 3.96 -3.77
CA VAL A 221 11.19 4.10 -5.24
C VAL A 221 9.86 3.63 -5.81
N CYS A 222 9.33 2.47 -5.37
CA CYS A 222 8.03 1.99 -5.81
C CYS A 222 6.92 2.99 -5.49
N ALA A 223 6.86 3.47 -4.23
CA ALA A 223 5.85 4.42 -3.81
C ALA A 223 5.94 5.74 -4.59
N ARG A 224 7.16 6.19 -4.93
CA ARG A 224 7.40 7.39 -5.74
C ARG A 224 6.90 7.21 -7.16
N CYS A 225 7.25 6.11 -7.84
CA CYS A 225 6.77 5.82 -9.19
C CYS A 225 5.25 5.74 -9.24
N PHE A 226 4.61 5.04 -8.29
CA PHE A 226 3.17 4.99 -8.19
C PHE A 226 2.56 6.38 -8.02
N ALA A 227 3.11 7.21 -7.12
CA ALA A 227 2.65 8.58 -6.90
C ALA A 227 2.77 9.43 -8.18
N TYR A 228 3.91 9.40 -8.88
CA TYR A 228 4.09 10.12 -10.13
C TYR A 228 3.09 9.69 -11.21
N THR A 229 2.80 8.40 -11.35
CA THR A 229 1.83 7.90 -12.34
C THR A 229 0.38 8.23 -11.99
N THR A 230 0.09 8.67 -10.75
CA THR A 230 -1.24 9.11 -10.33
C THR A 230 -1.44 10.62 -10.37
N LEU A 231 -0.38 11.41 -10.57
CA LEU A 231 -0.49 12.86 -10.69
C LEU A 231 -1.45 13.22 -11.85
N ASN A 232 -2.37 14.14 -11.57
CA ASN A 232 -3.42 14.54 -12.49
C ASN A 232 -4.42 13.43 -12.88
N SER A 233 -4.51 12.37 -12.07
CA SER A 233 -5.54 11.35 -12.24
C SER A 233 -6.94 11.95 -12.17
N THR A 234 -7.84 11.48 -13.02
CA THR A 234 -9.24 11.91 -13.03
C THR A 234 -10.08 11.23 -11.95
N LYS A 235 -9.58 10.16 -11.32
CA LYS A 235 -10.29 9.34 -10.34
C LYS A 235 -10.85 10.12 -9.15
N PHE A 236 -10.07 11.10 -8.66
CA PHE A 236 -10.44 11.95 -7.53
C PHE A 236 -10.55 13.44 -7.90
N ALA A 237 -10.65 13.76 -9.19
CA ALA A 237 -10.71 15.14 -9.70
C ALA A 237 -11.88 15.93 -9.08
N ASP A 238 -13.02 15.31 -8.83
CA ASP A 238 -14.17 15.94 -8.15
C ASP A 238 -13.81 16.43 -6.75
N TYR A 239 -12.84 15.80 -6.08
CA TYR A 239 -12.35 16.21 -4.78
C TYR A 239 -11.15 17.17 -4.86
N GLY A 240 -10.59 17.37 -6.06
CA GLY A 240 -9.37 18.14 -6.27
C GLY A 240 -8.12 17.40 -5.74
N ALA A 241 -8.14 16.06 -5.78
CA ALA A 241 -7.06 15.19 -5.31
C ALA A 241 -6.55 14.28 -6.42
N ASP A 242 -5.30 13.82 -6.28
CA ASP A 242 -4.63 12.93 -7.21
C ASP A 242 -4.85 11.45 -6.82
N LEU A 243 -4.89 11.17 -5.51
CA LEU A 243 -5.11 9.84 -4.92
C LEU A 243 -5.79 9.96 -3.55
N ASP A 244 -6.14 8.81 -2.93
CA ASP A 244 -6.63 8.75 -1.55
C ASP A 244 -5.62 8.08 -0.60
N ASP A 245 -5.88 8.13 0.71
CA ASP A 245 -4.99 7.63 1.77
C ASP A 245 -5.23 6.15 2.13
N SER A 246 -5.96 5.40 1.29
CA SER A 246 -6.35 4.02 1.53
C SER A 246 -5.57 3.00 0.67
N THR A 247 -5.78 1.71 0.93
CA THR A 247 -5.26 0.60 0.10
C THR A 247 -5.76 0.62 -1.35
N ALA A 248 -6.74 1.47 -1.71
CA ALA A 248 -7.17 1.67 -3.08
C ALA A 248 -6.20 2.57 -3.89
N SER A 249 -5.26 3.20 -3.19
CA SER A 249 -4.12 3.96 -3.72
C SER A 249 -2.85 3.53 -3.00
N GLN A 250 -2.41 4.27 -1.97
CA GLN A 250 -1.31 3.91 -1.06
C GLN A 250 -1.72 4.29 0.36
N VAL A 251 -1.44 3.41 1.33
CA VAL A 251 -1.73 3.71 2.74
C VAL A 251 -0.85 4.87 3.20
N TYR A 252 -1.47 5.94 3.68
CA TYR A 252 -0.80 7.16 4.07
C TYR A 252 -1.12 7.55 5.51
N MET A 253 -0.09 7.86 6.31
CA MET A 253 -0.20 8.26 7.72
C MET A 253 -0.98 7.29 8.62
N ASN A 254 -0.93 5.99 8.31
CA ASN A 254 -1.45 4.93 9.20
C ASN A 254 -0.44 4.55 10.29
N GLN A 255 0.85 4.80 10.04
CA GLN A 255 1.94 4.77 11.00
C GLN A 255 2.58 6.17 11.06
N PRO A 256 3.23 6.55 12.17
CA PRO A 256 3.98 7.80 12.23
C PRO A 256 5.19 7.75 11.29
N GLU A 257 5.69 8.92 10.91
CA GLU A 257 6.99 9.02 10.24
C GLU A 257 8.09 8.34 11.07
N ASP A 258 9.00 7.67 10.39
CA ASP A 258 10.15 6.98 11.00
C ASP A 258 11.46 7.48 10.39
N ILE A 259 12.48 7.67 11.22
CA ILE A 259 13.77 8.24 10.79
C ILE A 259 14.45 7.38 9.73
N LYS A 260 14.43 6.05 9.88
CA LYS A 260 15.03 5.11 8.92
C LYS A 260 14.26 5.10 7.59
N ALA A 261 12.92 5.13 7.66
CA ALA A 261 12.07 5.24 6.48
C ALA A 261 12.28 6.58 5.75
N ASN A 262 12.37 7.69 6.48
CA ASN A 262 12.68 9.01 5.92
C ASN A 262 14.06 9.01 5.24
N GLN A 263 15.08 8.40 5.87
CA GLN A 263 16.40 8.23 5.25
C GLN A 263 16.33 7.43 3.94
N ALA A 264 15.55 6.36 3.87
CA ALA A 264 15.37 5.58 2.64
C ALA A 264 14.76 6.41 1.51
N VAL A 265 13.80 7.29 1.82
CA VAL A 265 13.23 8.25 0.86
C VAL A 265 14.28 9.24 0.39
N ASP A 266 15.05 9.84 1.31
CA ASP A 266 16.09 10.83 1.01
C ASP A 266 17.23 10.23 0.17
N ASP A 267 17.70 9.04 0.52
CA ASP A 267 18.77 8.33 -0.19
C ASP A 267 18.39 7.98 -1.63
N THR A 268 17.08 7.81 -1.88
CA THR A 268 16.53 7.47 -3.21
C THR A 268 15.82 8.65 -3.87
N LYS A 269 16.04 9.86 -3.37
CA LYS A 269 15.38 11.06 -3.89
C LYS A 269 15.55 11.21 -5.40
N ASP A 270 14.46 11.58 -6.08
CA ASP A 270 14.40 11.76 -7.54
C ASP A 270 14.66 10.46 -8.34
N ARG A 271 14.76 9.27 -7.73
CA ARG A 271 14.92 8.00 -8.43
C ARG A 271 13.57 7.42 -8.82
N LEU A 272 13.41 7.09 -10.12
CA LEU A 272 12.22 6.49 -10.70
C LEU A 272 12.60 5.30 -11.58
N LEU A 273 11.72 4.32 -11.67
CA LEU A 273 11.80 3.27 -12.66
C LEU A 273 11.12 3.71 -13.96
N TYR A 274 11.79 3.50 -15.08
CA TYR A 274 11.27 3.76 -16.42
C TYR A 274 11.16 2.45 -17.20
N TYR A 275 10.08 2.33 -17.96
CA TYR A 275 9.90 1.31 -18.99
C TYR A 275 9.77 2.03 -20.34
N GLY A 276 10.81 1.91 -21.18
CA GLY A 276 10.96 2.81 -22.31
C GLY A 276 11.11 4.27 -21.86
N ASP A 277 10.32 5.16 -22.42
CA ASP A 277 10.32 6.60 -22.08
C ASP A 277 9.28 6.97 -21.00
N GLU A 278 8.54 6.01 -20.46
CA GLU A 278 7.47 6.27 -19.49
C GLU A 278 7.86 5.80 -18.08
N ILE A 279 7.36 6.52 -17.05
CA ILE A 279 7.53 6.09 -15.66
C ILE A 279 6.74 4.81 -15.45
N ALA A 280 7.42 3.76 -15.00
CA ALA A 280 6.81 2.48 -14.70
C ALA A 280 5.85 2.60 -13.53
N ARG A 281 4.64 2.06 -13.68
CA ARG A 281 3.68 1.97 -12.58
C ARG A 281 4.02 0.77 -11.71
N THR A 282 4.47 1.02 -10.51
CA THR A 282 4.97 -0.01 -9.59
C THR A 282 3.93 -0.37 -8.56
N TYR A 283 3.44 -1.60 -8.62
CA TYR A 283 2.56 -2.19 -7.61
C TYR A 283 3.38 -2.98 -6.60
N PHE A 284 2.90 -3.08 -5.37
CA PHE A 284 3.56 -3.85 -4.31
C PHE A 284 2.52 -4.48 -3.39
N TYR A 285 2.90 -5.53 -2.71
CA TYR A 285 2.02 -6.29 -1.82
C TYR A 285 2.84 -6.95 -0.70
N SER A 286 2.16 -7.47 0.34
CA SER A 286 2.84 -7.91 1.56
C SER A 286 3.76 -9.11 1.34
N THR A 287 3.22 -10.27 0.90
CA THR A 287 3.94 -11.55 0.90
C THR A 287 3.59 -12.37 -0.33
N SER A 288 4.58 -12.93 -1.00
CA SER A 288 4.33 -13.85 -2.10
C SER A 288 4.13 -15.29 -1.64
N CYS A 289 3.57 -16.11 -2.53
CA CYS A 289 3.62 -17.57 -2.37
C CYS A 289 4.86 -18.20 -3.02
N GLY A 290 5.86 -17.39 -3.40
CA GLY A 290 7.07 -17.77 -4.12
C GLY A 290 7.06 -17.38 -5.60
N VAL A 291 6.02 -16.70 -6.07
CA VAL A 291 5.89 -16.20 -7.44
C VAL A 291 5.06 -14.92 -7.45
N THR A 292 5.41 -13.96 -8.33
CA THR A 292 4.59 -12.79 -8.61
C THR A 292 3.57 -13.07 -9.71
N SER A 293 2.64 -12.16 -9.96
CA SER A 293 1.62 -12.29 -10.99
C SER A 293 1.76 -11.23 -12.07
N ASP A 294 1.30 -11.59 -13.25
CA ASP A 294 1.04 -10.66 -14.33
C ASP A 294 -0.15 -9.74 -13.99
N VAL A 295 -0.06 -8.49 -14.41
CA VAL A 295 -1.09 -7.47 -14.18
C VAL A 295 -2.42 -7.83 -14.85
N GLU A 296 -2.35 -8.43 -16.06
CA GLU A 296 -3.53 -8.82 -16.81
C GLU A 296 -4.24 -10.00 -16.14
N ASP A 297 -3.51 -10.94 -15.54
CA ASP A 297 -4.07 -12.06 -14.80
C ASP A 297 -4.84 -11.62 -13.56
N VAL A 298 -4.43 -10.53 -12.91
CA VAL A 298 -5.05 -10.01 -11.69
C VAL A 298 -6.21 -9.05 -12.00
N TRP A 299 -6.03 -8.12 -12.93
CA TRP A 299 -6.97 -7.02 -13.18
C TRP A 299 -7.54 -6.99 -14.61
N GLY A 300 -6.92 -7.68 -15.59
CA GLY A 300 -7.28 -7.54 -17.01
C GLY A 300 -8.50 -8.34 -17.46
N ALA A 301 -8.71 -9.55 -16.96
CA ALA A 301 -9.65 -10.50 -17.55
C ALA A 301 -11.13 -10.27 -17.19
N GLY A 302 -11.44 -9.60 -16.08
CA GLY A 302 -12.83 -9.42 -15.62
C GLY A 302 -13.57 -8.28 -16.32
N ILE A 303 -12.90 -7.16 -16.51
CA ILE A 303 -13.56 -5.88 -16.83
C ILE A 303 -13.74 -5.66 -18.33
N THR A 304 -12.79 -6.09 -19.17
CA THR A 304 -12.82 -5.81 -20.61
C THR A 304 -13.68 -6.78 -21.41
N LYS A 305 -13.72 -8.07 -21.03
CA LYS A 305 -14.41 -9.09 -21.79
C LYS A 305 -15.93 -9.13 -21.53
N TYR A 306 -16.35 -8.87 -20.29
CA TYR A 306 -17.76 -8.97 -19.88
C TYR A 306 -18.48 -7.63 -19.80
N GLY A 307 -17.81 -6.54 -19.46
CA GLY A 307 -18.36 -5.18 -19.54
C GLY A 307 -18.63 -4.73 -20.97
N ALA A 308 -17.80 -5.14 -21.93
CA ALA A 308 -17.99 -4.83 -23.35
C ALA A 308 -19.13 -5.65 -24.01
N GLU A 309 -19.37 -6.89 -23.58
CA GLU A 309 -20.48 -7.71 -24.10
C GLU A 309 -21.83 -7.30 -23.48
N SER A 310 -21.86 -6.89 -22.22
CA SER A 310 -23.05 -6.35 -21.57
C SER A 310 -23.52 -5.02 -22.18
N MET A 311 -22.57 -4.17 -22.63
CA MET A 311 -22.90 -2.93 -23.33
C MET A 311 -23.27 -3.11 -24.81
N LYS A 312 -22.89 -4.23 -25.44
CA LYS A 312 -23.27 -4.51 -26.83
C LYS A 312 -24.74 -4.91 -27.00
N ASN A 313 -25.40 -5.34 -25.93
CA ASN A 313 -26.79 -5.78 -26.01
C ASN A 313 -27.84 -4.65 -25.86
N GLU A 314 -27.43 -3.40 -25.57
CA GLU A 314 -28.39 -2.29 -25.43
C GLU A 314 -28.34 -1.19 -26.51
N THR A 315 -27.40 -1.20 -27.47
CA THR A 315 -27.28 -0.11 -28.45
C THR A 315 -26.94 -0.52 -29.88
N ASP A 316 -27.40 -1.67 -30.39
CA ASP A 316 -27.33 -1.95 -31.83
C ASP A 316 -28.63 -1.65 -32.54
N THR A 317 -28.99 -0.37 -32.66
CA THR A 317 -29.72 0.16 -33.82
C THR A 317 -29.31 1.62 -34.03
N LYS A 318 -28.46 1.82 -35.05
CA LYS A 318 -28.27 2.99 -35.94
C LYS A 318 -26.86 3.53 -36.07
N ASN A 319 -26.45 3.44 -37.33
CA ASN A 319 -25.48 4.27 -38.08
C ASN A 319 -24.00 3.92 -37.97
N ALA A 320 -23.58 3.11 -38.95
CA ALA A 320 -22.24 3.13 -39.50
C ALA A 320 -22.02 4.49 -40.21
N ASP A 321 -21.04 5.27 -39.76
CA ASP A 321 -20.31 6.23 -40.59
C ASP A 321 -18.82 6.05 -40.30
N GLU A 322 -18.13 5.57 -41.34
CA GLU A 322 -16.70 5.49 -41.46
C GLU A 322 -16.13 6.91 -41.59
N ASN A 323 -15.44 7.39 -40.63
CA ASN A 323 -14.23 8.23 -40.77
C ASN A 323 -13.92 9.03 -39.50
N THR A 324 -13.08 8.51 -38.61
CA THR A 324 -12.27 9.38 -37.73
C THR A 324 -10.96 8.70 -37.36
N ASN A 325 -9.88 9.42 -37.64
CA ASN A 325 -8.49 9.14 -37.26
C ASN A 325 -8.38 8.70 -35.80
N GLY A 326 -7.59 7.63 -35.59
CA GLY A 326 -7.38 6.99 -34.29
C GLY A 326 -6.79 7.90 -33.24
N THR A 327 -7.63 8.30 -32.32
CA THR A 327 -7.22 8.62 -30.95
C THR A 327 -7.46 7.36 -30.13
N LYS A 328 -6.38 6.72 -29.66
CA LYS A 328 -6.44 5.61 -28.71
C LYS A 328 -7.28 6.07 -27.51
N SER A 329 -8.44 5.48 -27.29
CA SER A 329 -9.25 5.70 -26.10
C SER A 329 -8.57 4.98 -24.94
N THR A 330 -7.92 5.75 -24.06
CA THR A 330 -7.40 5.25 -22.79
C THR A 330 -8.58 4.89 -21.88
N ARG A 331 -8.78 3.59 -21.64
CA ARG A 331 -9.75 3.10 -20.68
C ARG A 331 -9.05 2.94 -19.33
N TYR A 332 -9.52 3.70 -18.34
CA TYR A 332 -9.13 3.54 -16.95
C TYR A 332 -10.11 2.58 -16.26
N ASP A 333 -9.60 1.63 -15.46
CA ASP A 333 -10.42 0.86 -14.51
C ASP A 333 -10.78 1.74 -13.29
N ASP A 334 -11.64 1.23 -12.40
CA ASP A 334 -12.05 1.92 -11.16
C ASP A 334 -10.88 2.26 -10.23
N ARG A 335 -9.69 1.71 -10.47
CA ARG A 335 -8.43 1.95 -9.77
C ARG A 335 -7.50 2.89 -10.54
N GLY A 336 -7.93 3.41 -11.72
CA GLY A 336 -7.17 4.34 -12.55
C GLY A 336 -6.13 3.64 -13.43
N TYR A 337 -6.25 2.32 -13.65
CA TYR A 337 -5.37 1.56 -14.53
C TYR A 337 -5.64 1.93 -16.00
N ASN A 338 -4.60 2.33 -16.70
CA ASN A 338 -4.61 2.53 -18.14
C ASN A 338 -4.09 1.25 -18.79
N ASN A 339 -4.95 0.48 -19.45
CA ASN A 339 -4.54 -0.66 -20.27
C ASN A 339 -3.75 -0.15 -21.49
N SER A 340 -2.54 0.35 -21.30
CA SER A 340 -1.57 0.47 -22.38
C SER A 340 -1.04 -0.94 -22.66
N GLU A 341 -0.97 -1.31 -23.91
CA GLU A 341 -0.68 -2.67 -24.41
C GLU A 341 0.74 -3.18 -24.08
N ASP A 342 1.48 -2.59 -23.11
CA ASP A 342 2.89 -2.90 -22.93
C ASP A 342 3.38 -2.75 -21.47
N ASP A 343 2.87 -3.62 -20.58
CA ASP A 343 3.37 -3.76 -19.20
C ASP A 343 4.40 -4.91 -19.09
N GLY A 344 5.28 -5.03 -20.09
CA GLY A 344 6.28 -6.10 -20.18
C GLY A 344 7.30 -6.19 -19.05
N TYR A 345 7.13 -5.39 -18.00
CA TYR A 345 7.90 -5.43 -16.75
C TYR A 345 7.09 -5.98 -15.56
N LEU A 346 5.76 -6.09 -15.65
CA LEU A 346 4.90 -6.68 -14.62
C LEU A 346 4.55 -8.12 -15.01
N ILE A 347 5.55 -8.96 -15.04
CA ILE A 347 5.49 -10.36 -15.44
C ILE A 347 5.64 -11.29 -14.22
N PRO A 348 5.19 -12.55 -14.30
CA PRO A 348 5.44 -13.54 -13.26
C PRO A 348 6.93 -13.79 -13.06
N VAL A 349 7.41 -13.62 -11.83
CA VAL A 349 8.80 -13.87 -11.42
C VAL A 349 8.79 -14.85 -10.24
N PHE A 350 9.58 -15.94 -10.31
CA PHE A 350 9.81 -16.82 -9.16
C PHE A 350 10.76 -16.15 -8.18
N ILE A 351 10.37 -16.06 -6.91
CA ILE A 351 11.13 -15.38 -5.85
C ILE A 351 12.02 -16.40 -5.13
N GLN A 352 13.09 -16.84 -5.82
CA GLN A 352 14.01 -17.88 -5.36
C GLN A 352 15.36 -17.30 -4.94
N LEU A 353 16.00 -17.98 -3.97
CA LEU A 353 17.35 -17.67 -3.52
C LEU A 353 18.35 -17.71 -4.71
N ARG A 354 19.34 -16.83 -4.67
CA ARG A 354 20.44 -16.85 -5.63
C ARG A 354 21.17 -18.19 -5.55
N ASP A 355 21.36 -18.84 -6.70
CA ASP A 355 22.39 -19.86 -6.80
C ASP A 355 23.75 -19.14 -6.83
N ASN A 356 24.71 -19.56 -5.96
CA ASN A 356 26.04 -18.97 -5.85
C ASN A 356 26.91 -19.14 -7.13
N SER A 357 26.33 -19.55 -8.24
CA SER A 357 26.99 -19.53 -9.54
C SER A 357 26.89 -18.11 -10.13
N ASP A 358 28.05 -17.54 -10.47
CA ASP A 358 28.25 -16.18 -11.05
C ASP A 358 27.45 -15.86 -12.34
N GLU A 359 26.39 -16.59 -12.66
CA GLU A 359 25.50 -16.28 -13.77
C GLU A 359 24.40 -15.31 -13.31
N ALA A 360 24.42 -14.17 -13.94
CA ALA A 360 23.61 -12.99 -13.67
C ALA A 360 22.15 -13.29 -13.29
N VAL A 361 21.62 -12.50 -12.36
CA VAL A 361 20.24 -12.38 -11.88
C VAL A 361 19.16 -12.44 -12.98
N THR A 362 19.54 -12.18 -14.23
CA THR A 362 18.70 -12.25 -15.43
C THR A 362 18.28 -13.65 -15.86
N THR A 363 18.90 -14.72 -15.35
CA THR A 363 18.63 -16.09 -15.83
C THR A 363 17.53 -16.80 -15.04
N LEU A 364 17.25 -16.41 -13.80
CA LEU A 364 16.19 -17.02 -12.98
C LEU A 364 14.77 -16.57 -13.36
N ALA A 365 14.61 -15.37 -13.93
CA ALA A 365 13.33 -14.91 -14.48
C ALA A 365 12.82 -15.75 -15.67
N ALA A 366 13.65 -16.62 -16.23
CA ALA A 366 13.34 -17.40 -17.43
C ALA A 366 12.83 -18.82 -17.17
N GLN A 367 12.74 -19.28 -15.93
CA GLN A 367 12.08 -20.56 -15.65
C GLN A 367 10.58 -20.32 -15.41
N SER A 368 9.85 -20.06 -16.48
CA SER A 368 8.39 -20.01 -16.47
C SER A 368 7.82 -21.43 -16.25
N ALA A 369 7.70 -21.84 -14.98
CA ALA A 369 6.79 -22.92 -14.69
C ALA A 369 5.36 -22.40 -14.96
N ASP A 370 4.64 -23.05 -15.87
CA ASP A 370 3.24 -22.74 -16.12
C ASP A 370 2.40 -23.34 -14.98
N LEU A 371 2.05 -22.53 -13.99
CA LEU A 371 1.20 -22.91 -12.86
C LEU A 371 -0.31 -22.78 -13.19
N SER A 372 -0.67 -22.57 -14.46
CA SER A 372 -2.07 -22.48 -14.90
C SER A 372 -2.85 -23.78 -14.78
N LYS A 373 -2.14 -24.91 -14.68
CA LYS A 373 -2.78 -26.23 -14.50
C LYS A 373 -2.98 -26.52 -13.02
N GLU A 374 -4.19 -26.91 -12.64
CA GLU A 374 -4.58 -27.20 -11.26
C GLU A 374 -3.61 -28.17 -10.56
N TRP A 375 -3.16 -29.24 -11.22
CA TRP A 375 -2.26 -30.23 -10.65
C TRP A 375 -0.85 -29.66 -10.40
N GLN A 376 -0.33 -28.80 -11.30
CA GLN A 376 0.98 -28.14 -11.13
C GLN A 376 0.93 -27.15 -9.97
N PHE A 377 -0.18 -26.38 -9.88
CA PHE A 377 -0.35 -25.45 -8.78
C PHE A 377 -0.50 -26.15 -7.43
N ARG A 378 -1.21 -27.30 -7.37
CA ARG A 378 -1.27 -28.11 -6.14
C ARG A 378 0.10 -28.61 -5.73
N ASP A 379 0.86 -29.20 -6.66
CA ASP A 379 2.24 -29.66 -6.39
C ASP A 379 3.12 -28.52 -5.91
N PHE A 380 2.95 -27.31 -6.43
CA PHE A 380 3.67 -26.11 -6.00
C PHE A 380 3.28 -25.65 -4.58
N ILE A 381 2.01 -25.64 -4.24
CA ILE A 381 1.54 -25.26 -2.89
C ILE A 381 1.93 -26.32 -1.85
N ASP A 382 1.84 -27.61 -2.20
CA ASP A 382 2.09 -28.74 -1.31
C ASP A 382 3.57 -29.14 -1.25
N MET A 383 4.46 -28.38 -1.91
CA MET A 383 5.91 -28.62 -1.89
C MET A 383 6.42 -28.68 -0.46
N SER A 384 7.05 -29.79 -0.10
CA SER A 384 7.56 -30.04 1.26
C SER A 384 8.87 -29.32 1.57
N ASP A 385 9.69 -29.07 0.54
CA ASP A 385 10.94 -28.30 0.67
C ASP A 385 10.78 -26.98 -0.08
N THR A 386 10.58 -25.93 0.68
CA THR A 386 10.42 -24.56 0.19
C THR A 386 11.66 -23.71 0.44
N SER A 387 12.75 -24.28 0.91
CA SER A 387 13.97 -23.57 1.32
C SER A 387 14.65 -22.80 0.18
N ALA A 388 14.30 -23.10 -1.07
CA ALA A 388 14.79 -22.38 -2.25
C ALA A 388 14.12 -20.99 -2.45
N TYR A 389 13.09 -20.66 -1.68
CA TYR A 389 12.36 -19.39 -1.84
C TYR A 389 12.70 -18.40 -0.73
N TYR A 390 12.92 -17.13 -1.07
CA TYR A 390 13.26 -16.07 -0.11
C TYR A 390 12.26 -15.96 1.05
N GLU A 391 10.97 -16.09 0.78
CA GLU A 391 9.92 -15.90 1.78
C GLU A 391 9.47 -17.20 2.47
N HIS A 392 10.18 -18.32 2.29
CA HIS A 392 9.75 -19.63 2.80
C HIS A 392 9.50 -19.68 4.32
N ALA A 393 10.19 -18.85 5.09
CA ALA A 393 10.04 -18.74 6.53
C ALA A 393 8.92 -17.77 6.97
N ASN A 394 8.33 -17.00 6.03
CA ASN A 394 7.25 -16.08 6.37
C ASN A 394 5.96 -16.85 6.63
N ALA A 395 5.22 -16.47 7.68
CA ALA A 395 3.98 -17.13 8.08
C ALA A 395 2.97 -17.24 6.93
N TRP A 396 2.83 -16.18 6.12
CA TRP A 396 1.89 -16.10 5.00
C TRP A 396 2.37 -16.82 3.73
N PHE A 397 3.58 -17.36 3.69
CA PHE A 397 4.10 -18.07 2.52
C PHE A 397 3.20 -19.24 2.11
N ARG A 398 2.63 -19.94 3.10
CA ARG A 398 1.57 -20.96 2.92
C ARG A 398 0.53 -20.81 4.02
N TRP A 399 -0.72 -21.05 3.66
CA TRP A 399 -1.83 -21.00 4.59
C TRP A 399 -2.94 -21.97 4.18
N GLN A 400 -3.76 -22.34 5.17
CA GLN A 400 -5.00 -23.07 4.94
C GLN A 400 -6.15 -22.43 5.71
N VAL A 401 -7.36 -22.50 5.16
CA VAL A 401 -8.56 -21.97 5.82
C VAL A 401 -9.81 -22.73 5.38
N TYR A 402 -10.75 -22.90 6.29
CA TYR A 402 -12.06 -23.46 6.00
C TYR A 402 -13.04 -22.36 5.58
N VAL A 403 -13.81 -22.63 4.50
CA VAL A 403 -14.86 -21.73 4.00
C VAL A 403 -16.22 -22.43 4.17
N PRO A 404 -17.06 -21.99 5.14
CA PRO A 404 -18.39 -22.55 5.31
C PRO A 404 -19.31 -22.22 4.14
N CYS A 405 -20.16 -23.17 3.76
CA CYS A 405 -21.17 -22.97 2.71
C CYS A 405 -22.07 -21.76 2.98
N ASN A 406 -22.43 -21.51 4.25
CA ASN A 406 -23.27 -20.37 4.64
C ASN A 406 -22.58 -19.02 4.45
N ASN A 407 -21.25 -18.93 4.68
CA ASN A 407 -20.50 -17.70 4.44
C ASN A 407 -20.49 -17.34 2.95
N LEU A 408 -20.27 -18.33 2.09
CA LEU A 408 -20.32 -18.15 0.64
C LEU A 408 -21.70 -17.68 0.18
N LEU A 409 -22.79 -18.34 0.64
CA LEU A 409 -24.17 -17.94 0.32
C LEU A 409 -24.48 -16.49 0.71
N TYR A 410 -24.01 -16.06 1.87
CA TYR A 410 -24.19 -14.68 2.33
C TYR A 410 -23.43 -13.68 1.42
N SER A 411 -22.24 -14.04 0.97
CA SER A 411 -21.36 -13.12 0.23
C SER A 411 -21.71 -13.02 -1.26
N ILE A 412 -22.27 -14.06 -1.87
CA ILE A 412 -22.68 -14.06 -3.30
C ILE A 412 -23.62 -12.88 -3.63
N ALA A 413 -24.53 -12.55 -2.71
CA ALA A 413 -25.49 -11.45 -2.92
C ALA A 413 -24.80 -10.08 -3.03
N ASN A 414 -23.63 -9.92 -2.43
CA ASN A 414 -22.88 -8.66 -2.33
C ASN A 414 -21.78 -8.51 -3.41
N VAL A 415 -21.63 -9.48 -4.32
CA VAL A 415 -20.70 -9.34 -5.45
C VAL A 415 -21.33 -8.41 -6.48
N ASP A 416 -20.57 -7.42 -6.93
CA ASP A 416 -20.99 -6.52 -8.00
C ASP A 416 -21.31 -7.32 -9.28
N SER A 417 -22.35 -6.90 -9.99
CA SER A 417 -22.79 -7.51 -11.24
C SER A 417 -21.73 -7.46 -12.34
N ALA A 418 -20.82 -6.50 -12.31
CA ALA A 418 -19.70 -6.39 -13.25
C ALA A 418 -18.68 -7.54 -13.13
N TYR A 419 -18.64 -8.22 -11.97
CA TYR A 419 -17.68 -9.29 -11.68
C TYR A 419 -18.32 -10.68 -11.58
N LYS A 420 -19.54 -10.86 -12.04
CA LYS A 420 -20.21 -12.17 -12.02
C LYS A 420 -21.09 -12.40 -13.24
N THR A 421 -21.19 -13.67 -13.64
CA THR A 421 -22.13 -14.13 -14.66
C THR A 421 -22.94 -15.32 -14.14
N GLY A 422 -24.11 -15.54 -14.71
CA GLY A 422 -24.99 -16.65 -14.31
C GLY A 422 -25.70 -16.39 -12.97
N GLN A 423 -26.36 -17.42 -12.47
CA GLN A 423 -27.14 -17.36 -11.22
C GLN A 423 -27.07 -18.69 -10.49
N VAL A 424 -27.06 -18.65 -9.19
CA VAL A 424 -27.21 -19.82 -8.30
C VAL A 424 -28.55 -19.73 -7.57
N ASN A 425 -29.31 -20.82 -7.58
CA ASN A 425 -30.58 -20.95 -6.89
C ASN A 425 -30.69 -22.34 -6.26
N GLY A 426 -31.31 -22.41 -5.08
CA GLY A 426 -31.42 -23.65 -4.32
C GLY A 426 -30.19 -23.95 -3.48
N THR A 427 -29.81 -25.22 -3.35
CA THR A 427 -28.71 -25.65 -2.51
C THR A 427 -27.38 -25.58 -3.29
N LEU A 428 -26.34 -25.03 -2.69
CA LEU A 428 -24.99 -25.10 -3.26
C LEU A 428 -24.51 -26.55 -3.31
N THR A 429 -23.93 -26.93 -4.44
CA THR A 429 -23.44 -28.30 -4.69
C THR A 429 -21.92 -28.38 -4.82
N GLY A 430 -21.24 -27.26 -5.09
CA GLY A 430 -19.79 -27.23 -5.21
C GLY A 430 -19.25 -25.86 -5.59
N ILE A 431 -17.94 -25.72 -5.45
CA ILE A 431 -17.12 -24.64 -6.06
C ILE A 431 -15.89 -25.26 -6.72
N GLU A 432 -15.39 -24.62 -7.76
CA GLU A 432 -14.13 -25.00 -8.39
C GLU A 432 -13.44 -23.78 -9.01
N VAL A 433 -12.13 -23.86 -9.17
CA VAL A 433 -11.36 -22.88 -9.93
C VAL A 433 -11.74 -23.00 -11.40
N GLY A 434 -12.17 -21.90 -12.02
CA GLY A 434 -12.51 -21.87 -13.45
C GLY A 434 -11.28 -21.66 -14.31
N GLU A 435 -10.66 -20.51 -14.18
CA GLU A 435 -9.42 -20.15 -14.88
C GLU A 435 -8.34 -19.76 -13.88
N ARG A 436 -7.10 -20.06 -14.24
CA ARG A 436 -5.90 -19.75 -13.47
C ARG A 436 -4.87 -19.08 -14.38
N GLY A 437 -4.21 -18.02 -13.89
CA GLY A 437 -3.11 -17.39 -14.59
C GLY A 437 -1.85 -18.25 -14.61
N THR A 438 -0.87 -17.86 -15.40
CA THR A 438 0.42 -18.57 -15.53
C THR A 438 1.20 -18.63 -14.22
N SER A 439 1.03 -17.64 -13.35
CA SER A 439 1.57 -17.60 -11.98
C SER A 439 0.83 -18.52 -10.99
N GLY A 440 -0.29 -19.10 -11.38
CA GLY A 440 -1.15 -19.90 -10.53
C GLY A 440 -2.26 -19.11 -9.82
N ILE A 441 -2.37 -17.80 -10.02
CA ILE A 441 -3.44 -16.99 -9.44
C ILE A 441 -4.82 -17.38 -10.02
N VAL A 442 -5.86 -17.40 -9.19
CA VAL A 442 -7.22 -17.70 -9.61
C VAL A 442 -7.86 -16.49 -10.28
N LYS A 443 -8.19 -16.60 -11.57
CA LYS A 443 -8.84 -15.55 -12.38
C LYS A 443 -10.35 -15.64 -12.33
N SER A 444 -10.89 -16.86 -12.25
CA SER A 444 -12.33 -17.08 -12.12
C SER A 444 -12.66 -18.24 -11.19
N LEU A 445 -13.79 -18.14 -10.49
CA LEU A 445 -14.33 -19.13 -9.56
C LEU A 445 -15.73 -19.53 -10.01
N ASN A 446 -15.97 -20.82 -10.27
CA ASN A 446 -17.28 -21.37 -10.57
C ASN A 446 -17.98 -21.82 -9.28
N ILE A 447 -19.23 -21.43 -9.12
CA ILE A 447 -20.09 -21.78 -7.99
C ILE A 447 -21.30 -22.51 -8.54
N TYR A 448 -21.54 -23.73 -8.07
CA TYR A 448 -22.61 -24.62 -8.52
C TYR A 448 -23.73 -24.71 -7.49
N SER A 449 -24.95 -24.79 -7.99
CA SER A 449 -26.12 -25.04 -7.16
C SER A 449 -27.05 -26.06 -7.86
N THR A 450 -28.09 -26.53 -7.17
CA THR A 450 -29.09 -27.42 -7.75
C THR A 450 -29.80 -26.80 -8.95
N ASN A 451 -29.90 -25.48 -9.03
CA ASN A 451 -30.58 -24.76 -10.09
C ASN A 451 -29.71 -23.59 -10.58
N GLY A 452 -28.60 -23.91 -11.25
CA GLY A 452 -27.77 -22.97 -11.96
C GLY A 452 -26.33 -22.89 -11.48
N THR A 453 -25.55 -22.18 -12.26
CA THR A 453 -24.12 -21.94 -12.05
C THR A 453 -23.85 -20.44 -12.12
N MET A 454 -22.94 -19.97 -11.27
CA MET A 454 -22.42 -18.60 -11.27
C MET A 454 -20.91 -18.65 -11.39
N THR A 455 -20.35 -17.77 -12.19
CA THR A 455 -18.90 -17.55 -12.25
C THR A 455 -18.56 -16.17 -11.70
N ILE A 456 -17.60 -16.10 -10.78
CA ILE A 456 -17.06 -14.87 -10.22
C ILE A 456 -15.71 -14.62 -10.87
N TYR A 457 -15.45 -13.37 -11.23
CA TYR A 457 -14.21 -12.92 -11.89
C TYR A 457 -13.45 -11.91 -11.05
N GLY A 458 -12.14 -11.83 -11.26
CA GLY A 458 -11.24 -10.87 -10.63
C GLY A 458 -10.82 -11.27 -9.22
N GLU A 459 -9.53 -11.14 -8.98
CA GLU A 459 -8.83 -11.56 -7.78
C GLU A 459 -9.53 -11.08 -6.50
N TYR A 460 -9.80 -9.78 -6.42
CA TYR A 460 -10.41 -9.17 -5.22
C TYR A 460 -11.83 -9.69 -4.96
N SER A 461 -12.66 -9.82 -6.01
CA SER A 461 -14.03 -10.33 -5.89
C SER A 461 -14.06 -11.78 -5.44
N ILE A 462 -13.13 -12.61 -5.96
CA ILE A 462 -12.97 -14.01 -5.58
C ILE A 462 -12.58 -14.13 -4.10
N ARG A 463 -11.58 -13.38 -3.64
CA ARG A 463 -11.17 -13.37 -2.23
C ARG A 463 -12.31 -12.93 -1.31
N LYS A 464 -13.07 -11.93 -1.71
CA LYS A 464 -14.18 -11.37 -0.92
C LYS A 464 -15.39 -12.29 -0.87
N VAL A 465 -15.74 -12.97 -1.97
CA VAL A 465 -16.90 -13.89 -2.01
C VAL A 465 -16.63 -15.14 -1.18
N LEU A 466 -15.40 -15.63 -1.15
CA LEU A 466 -14.93 -16.71 -0.27
C LEU A 466 -14.72 -16.20 1.15
N ASN A 467 -15.79 -15.70 1.75
CA ASN A 467 -15.83 -15.06 3.04
C ASN A 467 -15.41 -16.01 4.17
N ILE A 468 -14.36 -15.67 4.89
CA ILE A 468 -13.80 -16.44 5.98
C ILE A 468 -14.13 -15.85 7.38
N SER A 469 -15.14 -14.99 7.48
CA SER A 469 -15.56 -14.40 8.75
C SER A 469 -15.84 -15.49 9.78
N GLY A 470 -15.22 -15.34 10.96
CA GLY A 470 -15.35 -16.30 12.06
C GLY A 470 -14.55 -17.60 11.88
N GLN A 471 -13.69 -17.68 10.87
CA GLN A 471 -12.80 -18.81 10.64
C GLN A 471 -11.36 -18.46 11.08
N THR A 472 -10.57 -19.50 11.32
CA THR A 472 -9.14 -19.39 11.63
C THR A 472 -8.32 -19.78 10.42
N ILE A 473 -7.41 -18.90 10.00
CA ILE A 473 -6.36 -19.22 9.03
C ILE A 473 -5.21 -19.87 9.78
N ILE A 474 -4.71 -20.99 9.30
CA ILE A 474 -3.52 -21.65 9.83
C ILE A 474 -2.39 -21.39 8.84
N CYS A 475 -1.35 -20.68 9.29
CA CYS A 475 -0.16 -20.35 8.52
C CYS A 475 0.88 -21.48 8.57
N VAL A 476 1.89 -21.42 7.66
CA VAL A 476 2.91 -22.47 7.54
C VAL A 476 3.73 -22.71 8.82
N ASP A 477 3.95 -21.67 9.58
CA ASP A 477 4.67 -21.72 10.88
C ASP A 477 3.78 -22.17 12.06
N GLY A 478 2.53 -22.49 11.79
CA GLY A 478 1.53 -22.85 12.82
C GLY A 478 0.82 -21.65 13.46
N THR A 479 1.12 -20.42 13.03
CA THR A 479 0.42 -19.22 13.50
C THR A 479 -1.06 -19.30 13.10
N GLU A 480 -1.93 -19.03 14.07
CA GLU A 480 -3.38 -18.95 13.87
C GLU A 480 -3.83 -17.49 13.78
N VAL A 481 -4.47 -17.13 12.66
CA VAL A 481 -4.99 -15.79 12.44
C VAL A 481 -6.51 -15.82 12.37
N THR A 482 -7.14 -15.04 13.23
CA THR A 482 -8.59 -14.84 13.29
C THR A 482 -8.97 -13.43 12.86
N ASN A 483 -10.27 -13.15 12.78
CA ASN A 483 -10.81 -11.82 12.45
C ASN A 483 -10.57 -11.32 11.00
N GLN A 484 -10.11 -12.21 10.11
CA GLN A 484 -10.13 -11.92 8.68
C GLN A 484 -11.52 -12.18 8.11
N THR A 485 -11.93 -11.35 7.14
CA THR A 485 -13.23 -11.49 6.45
C THR A 485 -13.08 -11.88 5.00
N MET A 486 -11.88 -11.81 4.47
CA MET A 486 -11.50 -12.05 3.08
C MET A 486 -10.25 -12.93 3.04
N LEU A 487 -10.09 -13.75 2.01
CA LEU A 487 -8.88 -14.57 1.82
C LEU A 487 -7.61 -13.71 1.76
N PRO A 488 -6.47 -14.21 2.25
CA PRO A 488 -5.19 -13.51 2.18
C PRO A 488 -4.74 -13.19 0.75
N SER A 489 -4.97 -14.12 -0.19
CA SER A 489 -4.63 -14.00 -1.60
C SER A 489 -5.59 -14.81 -2.47
N ALA A 490 -5.45 -14.71 -3.79
CA ALA A 490 -6.14 -15.60 -4.74
C ALA A 490 -5.23 -16.76 -5.26
N TYR A 491 -4.15 -17.05 -4.58
CA TYR A 491 -3.31 -18.22 -4.84
C TYR A 491 -3.73 -19.38 -3.95
N PHE A 492 -4.68 -20.17 -4.40
CA PHE A 492 -5.20 -21.31 -3.63
C PHE A 492 -5.74 -22.41 -4.53
N TYR A 493 -5.79 -23.63 -3.98
CA TYR A 493 -6.60 -24.72 -4.51
C TYR A 493 -7.69 -25.13 -3.49
N ILE A 494 -8.66 -25.91 -3.93
CA ILE A 494 -9.88 -26.21 -3.19
C ILE A 494 -9.97 -27.69 -2.91
N GLU A 495 -10.28 -28.05 -1.64
CA GLU A 495 -10.69 -29.38 -1.23
C GLU A 495 -12.09 -29.37 -0.66
N THR A 496 -12.90 -30.37 -1.04
CA THR A 496 -14.26 -30.52 -0.49
C THR A 496 -14.20 -31.01 0.95
N ALA A 497 -14.93 -30.33 1.82
CA ALA A 497 -15.09 -30.70 3.22
C ALA A 497 -16.57 -30.82 3.61
N ASN A 498 -16.84 -31.28 4.83
CA ASN A 498 -18.21 -31.36 5.33
C ASN A 498 -18.78 -29.94 5.49
N GLN A 499 -19.91 -29.65 4.83
CA GLN A 499 -20.61 -28.36 4.84
C GLN A 499 -19.79 -27.14 4.39
N GLY A 500 -18.78 -27.35 3.54
CA GLY A 500 -17.92 -26.29 3.02
C GLY A 500 -16.69 -26.83 2.30
N TRP A 501 -15.63 -26.03 2.31
CA TRP A 501 -14.40 -26.30 1.58
C TRP A 501 -13.19 -25.91 2.45
N VAL A 502 -12.10 -26.62 2.28
CA VAL A 502 -10.79 -26.21 2.79
C VAL A 502 -10.01 -25.63 1.59
N LEU A 503 -9.48 -24.46 1.76
CA LEU A 503 -8.59 -23.82 0.79
C LEU A 503 -7.16 -23.90 1.29
N HIS A 504 -6.27 -24.38 0.44
CA HIS A 504 -4.83 -24.39 0.65
C HIS A 504 -4.21 -23.37 -0.28
N GLY A 505 -3.48 -22.42 0.26
CA GLY A 505 -2.95 -21.32 -0.53
C GLY A 505 -1.64 -20.75 0.01
N GLY A 506 -1.22 -19.65 -0.58
CA GLY A 506 -0.01 -18.93 -0.16
C GLY A 506 -0.04 -17.47 -0.54
N GLY A 507 0.79 -16.68 0.15
CA GLY A 507 0.91 -15.25 -0.05
C GLY A 507 -0.18 -14.42 0.63
N PHE A 508 0.08 -13.10 0.70
CA PHE A 508 -0.84 -12.09 1.21
C PHE A 508 -0.79 -10.84 0.31
N GLY A 509 -1.89 -10.57 -0.39
CA GLY A 509 -2.03 -9.46 -1.34
C GLY A 509 -2.37 -9.93 -2.76
N HIS A 510 -2.24 -9.02 -3.73
CA HIS A 510 -2.63 -9.25 -5.13
C HIS A 510 -1.55 -9.95 -5.98
N GLY A 511 -0.30 -9.98 -5.54
CA GLY A 511 0.77 -10.70 -6.20
C GLY A 511 1.48 -9.97 -7.34
N VAL A 512 1.12 -8.74 -7.69
CA VAL A 512 1.72 -7.98 -8.80
C VAL A 512 2.86 -7.10 -8.32
N GLY A 513 4.02 -7.15 -8.95
CA GLY A 513 5.20 -6.34 -8.66
C GLY A 513 5.93 -6.76 -7.40
N LEU A 514 6.39 -5.81 -6.57
CA LEU A 514 7.28 -6.06 -5.44
C LEU A 514 6.56 -6.74 -4.28
N SER A 515 7.09 -7.89 -3.83
CA SER A 515 6.75 -8.47 -2.53
C SER A 515 7.57 -7.78 -1.44
N GLN A 516 6.89 -7.18 -0.45
CA GLN A 516 7.54 -6.45 0.64
C GLN A 516 8.39 -7.36 1.52
N ASN A 517 7.87 -8.55 1.89
CA ASN A 517 8.64 -9.55 2.63
C ASN A 517 9.73 -10.20 1.75
N GLY A 518 9.51 -10.32 0.44
CA GLY A 518 10.54 -10.75 -0.51
C GLY A 518 11.70 -9.76 -0.59
N ALA A 519 11.40 -8.46 -0.65
CA ALA A 519 12.42 -7.40 -0.64
C ALA A 519 13.23 -7.40 0.66
N GLU A 520 12.58 -7.60 1.82
CA GLU A 520 13.27 -7.73 3.11
C GLU A 520 14.22 -8.95 3.09
N ALA A 521 13.73 -10.12 2.72
CA ALA A 521 14.57 -11.32 2.69
C ALA A 521 15.74 -11.22 1.69
N MET A 522 15.54 -10.54 0.54
CA MET A 522 16.58 -10.24 -0.42
C MET A 522 17.63 -9.28 0.15
N SER A 523 17.21 -8.25 0.90
CA SER A 523 18.15 -7.31 1.51
C SER A 523 18.96 -7.96 2.63
N GLU A 524 18.36 -8.87 3.42
CA GLU A 524 19.06 -9.68 4.41
C GLU A 524 20.10 -10.62 3.77
N ASP A 525 19.86 -11.07 2.52
CA ASP A 525 20.81 -11.84 1.70
C ASP A 525 21.87 -10.94 1.00
N GLY A 526 21.85 -9.63 1.27
CA GLY A 526 22.85 -8.65 0.82
C GLY A 526 22.58 -8.00 -0.52
N LEU A 527 21.35 -8.11 -1.10
CA LEU A 527 20.98 -7.36 -2.29
C LEU A 527 20.71 -5.90 -1.92
N ASN A 528 21.23 -4.98 -2.73
CA ASN A 528 20.87 -3.57 -2.63
C ASN A 528 19.51 -3.27 -3.29
N TYR A 529 18.96 -2.09 -3.05
CA TYR A 529 17.64 -1.72 -3.55
C TYR A 529 17.53 -1.71 -5.09
N GLU A 530 18.62 -1.40 -5.82
CA GLU A 530 18.64 -1.42 -7.28
C GLU A 530 18.50 -2.85 -7.81
N GLU A 531 19.20 -3.81 -7.18
CA GLU A 531 19.10 -5.24 -7.49
C GLU A 531 17.71 -5.80 -7.16
N ILE A 532 17.12 -5.41 -6.02
CA ILE A 532 15.77 -5.79 -5.61
C ILE A 532 14.75 -5.27 -6.63
N LEU A 533 14.83 -3.99 -7.01
CA LEU A 533 13.95 -3.40 -8.01
C LEU A 533 14.08 -4.08 -9.38
N ALA A 534 15.32 -4.33 -9.84
CA ALA A 534 15.55 -5.02 -11.10
C ALA A 534 15.00 -6.46 -11.11
N TYR A 535 14.94 -7.09 -9.94
CA TYR A 535 14.36 -8.42 -9.78
C TYR A 535 12.83 -8.41 -9.96
N PHE A 536 12.13 -7.50 -9.28
CA PHE A 536 10.67 -7.44 -9.31
C PHE A 536 10.09 -6.73 -10.52
N TYR A 537 10.88 -5.86 -11.17
CA TYR A 537 10.49 -5.10 -12.36
C TYR A 537 11.52 -5.27 -13.47
N PRO A 538 11.62 -6.49 -14.04
CA PRO A 538 12.55 -6.74 -15.13
C PRO A 538 12.25 -5.83 -16.33
N ASN A 539 13.26 -5.53 -17.13
CA ASN A 539 13.18 -4.64 -18.29
C ASN A 539 12.92 -3.15 -17.98
N THR A 540 12.91 -2.74 -16.72
CA THR A 540 12.89 -1.33 -16.33
C THR A 540 14.30 -0.78 -16.13
N GLN A 541 14.44 0.54 -16.16
CA GLN A 541 15.68 1.25 -15.88
C GLN A 541 15.47 2.22 -14.73
N LEU A 542 16.38 2.19 -13.73
CA LEU A 542 16.35 3.10 -12.60
C LEU A 542 17.11 4.38 -12.96
N GLU A 543 16.40 5.48 -13.11
CA GLU A 543 16.96 6.76 -13.52
C GLU A 543 16.57 7.89 -12.54
N ARG A 544 17.21 9.03 -12.68
CA ARG A 544 16.73 10.26 -12.05
C ARG A 544 15.61 10.88 -12.88
N VAL A 545 14.69 11.58 -12.22
CA VAL A 545 13.64 12.36 -12.89
C VAL A 545 14.25 13.20 -14.00
N HIS A 546 13.81 13.04 -15.25
CA HIS A 546 14.31 13.82 -16.38
C HIS A 546 14.11 15.32 -16.14
N GLY A 547 15.20 16.08 -16.15
CA GLY A 547 15.23 17.53 -15.88
C GLY A 547 15.77 17.91 -14.50
N SER A 548 16.36 16.97 -13.76
CA SER A 548 16.97 17.22 -12.44
C SER A 548 18.50 17.47 -12.46
N ASP A 549 19.10 17.74 -13.63
CA ASP A 549 20.51 18.14 -13.79
C ASP A 549 20.74 19.65 -13.56
#